data_3d97cb1fa904535e18aa6e2959b638cb
#
_entry.id   3d97cb1fa904535e18aa6e2959b638cb
#
_cell.length_a   1.000
_cell.length_b   1.000
_cell.length_c   1.000
_cell.angle_alpha   90.00
_cell.angle_beta   90.00
_cell.angle_gamma   90.00
#
_symmetry.space_group_name_H-M   'P 1'
#
loop_
_entity.id
_entity.type
_entity.pdbx_description
1 polymer ?
#
loop_
_entity_poly.entity_id
_entity_poly.type
_entity_poly.pdbx_seq_one_letter_code
_entity_poly.pdbx_strand_id
1 'polypeptide(L)'
;MLSSSVSAMLRAGLFGFLALTGVVSDVAAQTLPADVNKAALQSATARGNLDHSLARFSAGEKATVAFMGGSITEMNGYRPMVMQDLQTRFPDTEFQFVNAGIASTCSHTGAFRLPTDVLAFKPDLLLVEFAVNDDQDAGHSFAEALRGMEGVVRSAKTQLPEMDLVMVHFVNQGMLGLVQKDQVPTSIAAHETVADHYGVSTCNVAVELAKRIESGESSWKTYGGVHPQAPGNRIAADLVAKVMDQHGYPELKTPSSPKVHVASQAGDSKQLPAAIDPSSYASGRFLPANQVELGTGWSLLQPNWSQIAGGFRDRYGMQKLFVADSAGAELAFSFTGTAVGLFVLAGPDAGAVEVSVDGKPWKRVELYHRFSRGLHYPRTIVLQSGLPHQKHDVKLRVAAESHPSSKGQAVRVLHFTAS
;
A
#
# COMPACT_ATOMS: atom_id res chain seq x y z
N MET A 1 -81.56 -2.52 35.82
CA MET A 1 -82.28 -1.49 35.05
C MET A 1 -81.25 -0.64 34.29
N LEU A 2 -81.51 -0.57 32.98
CA LEU A 2 -80.94 0.36 32.02
C LEU A 2 -79.49 0.27 31.68
N SER A 3 -79.27 -0.32 30.50
CA SER A 3 -78.21 -0.28 29.57
C SER A 3 -77.90 1.13 29.04
N SER A 4 -76.68 1.44 28.74
CA SER A 4 -76.36 2.37 27.65
C SER A 4 -75.04 1.96 27.03
N SER A 5 -75.17 1.49 25.80
CA SER A 5 -74.12 1.20 24.84
C SER A 5 -73.48 2.50 24.33
N VAL A 6 -72.16 2.55 24.26
CA VAL A 6 -71.42 3.56 23.49
C VAL A 6 -70.56 2.86 22.43
N SER A 7 -70.97 3.07 21.19
CA SER A 7 -70.22 2.68 20.00
C SER A 7 -68.88 3.49 19.91
N ALA A 8 -67.72 2.81 19.84
CA ALA A 8 -66.47 3.39 19.47
C ALA A 8 -66.17 3.08 18.00
N MET A 9 -66.10 4.13 17.18
CA MET A 9 -65.68 4.07 15.80
C MET A 9 -64.15 3.76 15.72
N LEU A 10 -63.80 2.64 15.11
CA LEU A 10 -62.44 2.34 14.68
C LEU A 10 -62.11 3.20 13.44
N ARG A 11 -61.20 4.13 13.59
CA ARG A 11 -60.50 4.73 12.44
C ARG A 11 -59.28 3.88 12.11
N ALA A 12 -59.30 3.19 10.98
CA ALA A 12 -58.17 2.51 10.38
C ALA A 12 -57.21 3.56 9.80
N GLY A 13 -56.07 3.75 10.44
CA GLY A 13 -54.94 4.49 9.89
C GLY A 13 -54.12 3.58 8.98
N LEU A 14 -54.15 3.85 7.69
CA LEU A 14 -53.32 3.20 6.69
C LEU A 14 -51.87 3.72 6.88
N PHE A 15 -51.00 2.94 7.53
CA PHE A 15 -49.56 3.18 7.51
C PHE A 15 -49.01 2.62 6.20
N GLY A 16 -48.71 3.51 5.25
CA GLY A 16 -47.97 3.18 4.04
C GLY A 16 -46.54 2.84 4.41
N PHE A 17 -46.15 1.58 4.31
CA PHE A 17 -44.74 1.17 4.32
C PHE A 17 -44.10 1.62 3.01
N LEU A 18 -43.33 2.71 3.03
CA LEU A 18 -42.36 3.00 1.97
C LEU A 18 -41.24 1.98 2.08
N ALA A 19 -41.26 0.97 1.24
CA ALA A 19 -40.10 0.10 1.04
C ALA A 19 -39.02 0.92 0.34
N LEU A 20 -38.01 1.36 1.11
CA LEU A 20 -36.74 1.79 0.53
C LEU A 20 -36.07 0.55 -0.07
N THR A 21 -36.26 0.34 -1.36
CA THR A 21 -35.41 -0.57 -2.14
C THR A 21 -34.05 0.10 -2.24
N GLY A 22 -33.16 -0.28 -1.31
CA GLY A 22 -31.73 0.01 -1.45
C GLY A 22 -31.26 -0.62 -2.76
N VAL A 23 -30.87 0.22 -3.71
CA VAL A 23 -30.12 -0.23 -4.88
C VAL A 23 -28.78 -0.72 -4.34
N VAL A 24 -28.68 -2.02 -4.10
CA VAL A 24 -27.41 -2.72 -3.98
C VAL A 24 -26.82 -2.62 -5.38
N SER A 25 -25.92 -1.66 -5.58
CA SER A 25 -25.08 -1.64 -6.77
C SER A 25 -24.29 -2.95 -6.74
N ASP A 26 -24.69 -3.90 -7.56
CA ASP A 26 -23.83 -5.04 -7.93
C ASP A 26 -22.51 -4.44 -8.43
N VAL A 27 -21.50 -4.46 -7.59
CA VAL A 27 -20.12 -4.28 -8.04
C VAL A 27 -19.86 -5.51 -8.89
N ALA A 28 -20.08 -5.37 -10.20
CA ALA A 28 -19.74 -6.40 -11.16
C ALA A 28 -18.29 -6.82 -10.86
N ALA A 29 -18.10 -8.08 -10.50
CA ALA A 29 -16.77 -8.65 -10.30
C ALA A 29 -15.98 -8.35 -11.57
N GLN A 30 -14.96 -7.53 -11.43
CA GLN A 30 -14.15 -7.12 -12.58
C GLN A 30 -13.45 -8.37 -13.09
N THR A 31 -13.87 -8.85 -14.26
CA THR A 31 -13.27 -10.04 -14.85
C THR A 31 -11.86 -9.68 -15.33
N LEU A 32 -10.88 -10.27 -14.66
CA LEU A 32 -9.49 -10.15 -15.07
C LEU A 32 -9.28 -10.75 -16.45
N PRO A 33 -8.36 -10.21 -17.28
CA PRO A 33 -7.87 -10.92 -18.46
C PRO A 33 -7.44 -12.34 -18.07
N ALA A 34 -7.69 -13.30 -18.95
CA ALA A 34 -7.44 -14.72 -18.66
C ALA A 34 -5.99 -15.00 -18.24
N ASP A 35 -5.03 -14.34 -18.89
CA ASP A 35 -3.60 -14.50 -18.60
C ASP A 35 -3.23 -13.91 -17.24
N VAL A 36 -3.77 -12.76 -16.86
CA VAL A 36 -3.59 -12.15 -15.54
C VAL A 36 -4.19 -13.04 -14.45
N ASN A 37 -5.39 -13.55 -14.67
CA ASN A 37 -6.04 -14.47 -13.72
C ASN A 37 -5.23 -15.76 -13.55
N LYS A 38 -4.72 -16.33 -14.64
CA LYS A 38 -3.86 -17.51 -14.59
C LYS A 38 -2.56 -17.26 -13.83
N ALA A 39 -1.90 -16.11 -14.05
CA ALA A 39 -0.68 -15.73 -13.37
C ALA A 39 -0.92 -15.47 -11.87
N ALA A 40 -2.03 -14.82 -11.51
CA ALA A 40 -2.43 -14.57 -10.13
C ALA A 40 -2.67 -15.85 -9.30
N LEU A 41 -2.85 -16.99 -9.95
CA LEU A 41 -2.98 -18.32 -9.33
C LEU A 41 -1.70 -19.17 -9.48
N GLN A 42 -0.56 -18.58 -9.85
CA GLN A 42 0.76 -19.21 -9.81
C GLN A 42 1.53 -18.76 -8.57
N SER A 43 2.33 -19.66 -8.01
CA SER A 43 3.20 -19.35 -6.85
C SER A 43 4.33 -18.37 -7.23
N ALA A 44 4.84 -18.48 -8.46
CA ALA A 44 5.87 -17.58 -8.98
C ALA A 44 5.68 -17.41 -10.49
N THR A 45 5.79 -16.18 -10.96
CA THR A 45 5.67 -15.84 -12.39
C THR A 45 6.84 -14.94 -12.79
N ALA A 46 7.74 -15.46 -13.61
CA ALA A 46 8.80 -14.68 -14.22
C ALA A 46 8.24 -13.85 -15.38
N ARG A 47 8.51 -12.57 -15.40
CA ARG A 47 8.16 -11.61 -16.46
C ARG A 47 9.30 -10.64 -16.69
N GLY A 48 9.41 -10.11 -17.91
CA GLY A 48 10.49 -9.19 -18.25
C GLY A 48 11.87 -9.84 -18.06
N ASN A 49 12.80 -9.08 -17.50
CA ASN A 49 14.12 -9.58 -17.10
C ASN A 49 14.57 -8.93 -15.76
N LEU A 50 15.60 -9.52 -15.16
CA LEU A 50 16.33 -8.99 -13.99
C LEU A 50 17.83 -8.83 -14.35
N ASP A 51 18.11 -8.45 -15.60
CA ASP A 51 19.46 -8.44 -16.19
C ASP A 51 20.36 -7.38 -15.54
N HIS A 52 19.78 -6.23 -15.19
CA HIS A 52 20.57 -5.16 -14.56
C HIS A 52 21.12 -5.60 -13.19
N SER A 53 20.26 -6.05 -12.30
CA SER A 53 20.69 -6.50 -10.97
C SER A 53 21.57 -7.74 -11.05
N LEU A 54 21.29 -8.69 -11.97
CA LEU A 54 22.15 -9.84 -12.21
C LEU A 54 23.57 -9.41 -12.63
N ALA A 55 23.67 -8.48 -13.60
CA ALA A 55 24.95 -7.97 -14.07
C ALA A 55 25.71 -7.21 -12.95
N ARG A 56 25.01 -6.34 -12.21
CA ARG A 56 25.58 -5.58 -11.09
C ARG A 56 26.12 -6.50 -9.99
N PHE A 57 25.33 -7.53 -9.62
CA PHE A 57 25.72 -8.46 -8.57
C PHE A 57 26.88 -9.37 -9.04
N SER A 58 26.85 -9.80 -10.32
CA SER A 58 27.93 -10.64 -10.89
C SER A 58 29.25 -9.89 -11.07
N ALA A 59 29.23 -8.57 -11.14
CA ALA A 59 30.44 -7.75 -11.25
C ALA A 59 31.29 -7.75 -9.97
N GLY A 60 30.75 -8.16 -8.83
CA GLY A 60 31.47 -8.18 -7.54
C GLY A 60 31.77 -6.78 -6.99
N GLU A 61 30.97 -5.77 -7.38
CA GLU A 61 31.09 -4.39 -6.93
C GLU A 61 30.02 -4.06 -5.88
N LYS A 62 29.92 -2.76 -5.53
CA LYS A 62 28.82 -2.29 -4.67
C LYS A 62 27.48 -2.39 -5.38
N ALA A 63 26.50 -2.98 -4.69
CA ALA A 63 25.14 -3.12 -5.18
C ALA A 63 24.12 -2.79 -4.09
N THR A 64 23.00 -2.20 -4.47
CA THR A 64 21.94 -1.81 -3.53
C THR A 64 20.65 -2.58 -3.82
N VAL A 65 20.08 -3.19 -2.77
CA VAL A 65 18.79 -3.87 -2.83
C VAL A 65 17.83 -3.21 -1.84
N ALA A 66 16.70 -2.76 -2.32
CA ALA A 66 15.67 -2.15 -1.49
C ALA A 66 14.46 -3.08 -1.31
N PHE A 67 13.89 -3.01 -0.11
CA PHE A 67 12.65 -3.72 0.25
C PHE A 67 11.61 -2.69 0.69
N MET A 68 10.51 -2.60 -0.01
CA MET A 68 9.44 -1.66 0.26
C MET A 68 8.14 -2.38 0.57
N GLY A 69 7.44 -1.98 1.64
CA GLY A 69 6.18 -2.62 2.01
C GLY A 69 5.62 -2.14 3.33
N GLY A 70 4.72 -2.93 3.89
CA GLY A 70 4.09 -2.73 5.18
C GLY A 70 4.89 -3.31 6.35
N SER A 71 4.17 -3.82 7.36
CA SER A 71 4.76 -4.44 8.56
C SER A 71 5.54 -5.72 8.27
N ILE A 72 5.13 -6.50 7.29
CA ILE A 72 5.78 -7.75 6.90
C ILE A 72 7.19 -7.44 6.34
N THR A 73 7.32 -6.36 5.60
CA THR A 73 8.62 -5.87 5.13
C THR A 73 9.42 -5.16 6.23
N GLU A 74 8.78 -4.40 7.13
CA GLU A 74 9.48 -3.71 8.22
C GLU A 74 10.17 -4.68 9.19
N MET A 75 9.49 -5.80 9.53
CA MET A 75 10.00 -6.80 10.46
C MET A 75 11.19 -7.60 9.89
N ASN A 76 12.00 -8.22 10.77
CA ASN A 76 13.08 -9.12 10.40
C ASN A 76 12.55 -10.52 10.05
N GLY A 77 11.76 -10.60 8.98
CA GLY A 77 11.15 -11.83 8.47
C GLY A 77 11.85 -12.36 7.20
N TYR A 78 11.19 -12.24 6.05
CA TYR A 78 11.70 -12.74 4.76
C TYR A 78 12.94 -11.97 4.26
N ARG A 79 13.03 -10.67 4.54
CA ARG A 79 14.15 -9.82 4.06
C ARG A 79 15.53 -10.38 4.44
N PRO A 80 15.84 -10.66 5.74
CA PRO A 80 17.14 -11.24 6.11
C PRO A 80 17.43 -12.55 5.39
N MET A 81 16.41 -13.37 5.08
CA MET A 81 16.60 -14.62 4.34
C MET A 81 16.97 -14.35 2.88
N VAL A 82 16.28 -13.42 2.20
CA VAL A 82 16.64 -12.98 0.84
C VAL A 82 18.03 -12.33 0.80
N MET A 83 18.36 -11.50 1.80
CA MET A 83 19.68 -10.89 1.93
C MET A 83 20.77 -11.95 2.03
N GLN A 84 20.58 -12.98 2.86
CA GLN A 84 21.51 -14.09 3.00
C GLN A 84 21.62 -14.89 1.69
N ASP A 85 20.49 -15.16 1.03
CA ASP A 85 20.46 -15.88 -0.25
C ASP A 85 21.25 -15.12 -1.32
N LEU A 86 21.12 -13.79 -1.41
CA LEU A 86 21.89 -12.94 -2.33
C LEU A 86 23.39 -12.94 -2.00
N GLN A 87 23.76 -12.78 -0.74
CA GLN A 87 25.16 -12.83 -0.30
C GLN A 87 25.80 -14.20 -0.57
N THR A 88 25.02 -15.29 -0.48
CA THR A 88 25.49 -16.64 -0.81
C THR A 88 25.69 -16.82 -2.31
N ARG A 89 24.80 -16.25 -3.15
CA ARG A 89 24.91 -16.30 -4.61
C ARG A 89 26.06 -15.47 -5.17
N PHE A 90 26.33 -14.32 -4.52
CA PHE A 90 27.31 -13.32 -4.97
C PHE A 90 28.24 -12.92 -3.82
N PRO A 91 29.17 -13.81 -3.42
CA PRO A 91 30.03 -13.60 -2.24
C PRO A 91 31.02 -12.44 -2.39
N ASP A 92 31.34 -12.06 -3.64
CA ASP A 92 32.28 -10.97 -3.94
C ASP A 92 31.59 -9.59 -3.98
N THR A 93 30.25 -9.53 -3.83
CA THR A 93 29.48 -8.28 -3.93
C THR A 93 29.27 -7.62 -2.57
N GLU A 94 29.63 -6.35 -2.47
CA GLU A 94 29.35 -5.52 -1.29
C GLU A 94 27.89 -5.00 -1.34
N PHE A 95 26.98 -5.72 -0.70
CA PHE A 95 25.57 -5.34 -0.70
C PHE A 95 25.23 -4.25 0.32
N GLN A 96 24.54 -3.21 -0.13
CA GLN A 96 23.74 -2.31 0.71
C GLN A 96 22.28 -2.74 0.68
N PHE A 97 21.70 -3.01 1.84
CA PHE A 97 20.28 -3.37 1.96
C PHE A 97 19.47 -2.25 2.60
N VAL A 98 18.45 -1.78 1.89
CA VAL A 98 17.56 -0.70 2.34
C VAL A 98 16.24 -1.29 2.80
N ASN A 99 15.92 -1.12 4.10
CA ASN A 99 14.61 -1.46 4.63
C ASN A 99 13.66 -0.25 4.56
N ALA A 100 12.85 -0.18 3.53
CA ALA A 100 11.79 0.80 3.36
C ALA A 100 10.40 0.25 3.76
N GLY A 101 10.34 -0.73 4.67
CA GLY A 101 9.09 -1.18 5.29
C GLY A 101 8.58 -0.17 6.31
N ILE A 102 7.28 0.12 6.27
CA ILE A 102 6.59 0.93 7.29
C ILE A 102 5.27 0.25 7.62
N ALA A 103 5.17 -0.26 8.84
CA ALA A 103 3.99 -0.98 9.30
C ALA A 103 2.71 -0.18 9.10
N SER A 104 1.64 -0.86 8.68
CA SER A 104 0.31 -0.31 8.41
C SER A 104 0.20 0.60 7.18
N THR A 105 1.25 0.76 6.40
CA THR A 105 1.16 1.55 5.16
C THR A 105 0.81 0.65 3.97
N CYS A 106 0.01 1.18 3.07
CA CYS A 106 -0.48 0.54 1.85
C CYS A 106 0.24 1.08 0.60
N SER A 107 -0.12 0.57 -0.59
CA SER A 107 0.47 0.96 -1.87
C SER A 107 0.36 2.46 -2.15
N HIS A 108 -0.73 3.13 -1.74
CA HIS A 108 -0.84 4.60 -1.84
C HIS A 108 0.30 5.30 -1.10
N THR A 109 0.50 4.95 0.18
CA THR A 109 1.64 5.49 0.95
C THR A 109 2.96 5.14 0.27
N GLY A 110 3.07 3.91 -0.25
CA GLY A 110 4.20 3.45 -1.04
C GLY A 110 4.54 4.39 -2.18
N ALA A 111 3.56 4.71 -3.03
CA ALA A 111 3.74 5.57 -4.18
C ALA A 111 4.22 6.99 -3.80
N PHE A 112 3.67 7.58 -2.73
CA PHE A 112 4.05 8.93 -2.31
C PHE A 112 5.41 9.02 -1.62
N ARG A 113 5.88 7.94 -0.96
CA ARG A 113 7.17 7.92 -0.25
C ARG A 113 8.30 7.27 -1.05
N LEU A 114 8.01 6.66 -2.20
CA LEU A 114 9.00 5.98 -3.03
C LEU A 114 10.22 6.84 -3.35
N PRO A 115 10.08 8.13 -3.76
CA PRO A 115 11.23 8.96 -4.08
C PRO A 115 12.22 9.12 -2.91
N THR A 116 11.72 9.30 -1.69
CA THR A 116 12.54 9.56 -0.51
C THR A 116 13.05 8.30 0.15
N ASP A 117 12.25 7.25 0.21
CA ASP A 117 12.53 6.07 1.01
C ASP A 117 13.25 4.96 0.21
N VAL A 118 13.20 5.03 -1.12
CA VAL A 118 13.77 4.02 -2.02
C VAL A 118 14.67 4.64 -3.08
N LEU A 119 14.13 5.51 -3.96
CA LEU A 119 14.86 5.97 -5.14
C LEU A 119 16.07 6.84 -4.80
N ALA A 120 16.05 7.54 -3.66
CA ALA A 120 17.20 8.30 -3.15
C ALA A 120 18.45 7.42 -2.93
N PHE A 121 18.28 6.11 -2.70
CA PHE A 121 19.37 5.14 -2.53
C PHE A 121 19.83 4.51 -3.84
N LYS A 122 19.15 4.80 -4.96
CA LYS A 122 19.47 4.27 -6.31
C LYS A 122 19.65 2.74 -6.31
N PRO A 123 18.65 1.96 -5.86
CA PRO A 123 18.79 0.52 -5.81
C PRO A 123 18.87 -0.11 -7.21
N ASP A 124 19.61 -1.22 -7.31
CA ASP A 124 19.70 -2.06 -8.49
C ASP A 124 18.51 -3.02 -8.58
N LEU A 125 17.98 -3.41 -7.42
CA LEU A 125 16.80 -4.29 -7.29
C LEU A 125 15.86 -3.76 -6.21
N LEU A 126 14.55 -3.71 -6.51
CA LEU A 126 13.48 -3.40 -5.57
C LEU A 126 12.53 -4.58 -5.42
N LEU A 127 12.37 -5.07 -4.19
CA LEU A 127 11.27 -5.96 -3.82
C LEU A 127 10.15 -5.14 -3.18
N VAL A 128 8.91 -5.29 -3.68
CA VAL A 128 7.75 -4.50 -3.21
C VAL A 128 6.59 -5.40 -2.78
N GLU A 129 5.96 -5.06 -1.63
CA GLU A 129 4.89 -5.84 -1.00
C GLU A 129 3.85 -4.91 -0.37
N PHE A 130 2.57 -5.00 -0.79
CA PHE A 130 1.48 -4.23 -0.20
C PHE A 130 0.12 -4.96 -0.24
N ALA A 131 0.05 -6.17 -0.81
CA ALA A 131 -1.22 -6.85 -1.06
C ALA A 131 -2.07 -7.03 0.21
N VAL A 132 -1.45 -7.39 1.34
CA VAL A 132 -2.13 -7.56 2.63
C VAL A 132 -2.63 -6.22 3.18
N ASN A 133 -1.83 -5.17 3.07
CA ASN A 133 -2.20 -3.86 3.61
C ASN A 133 -3.28 -3.18 2.76
N ASP A 134 -3.23 -3.34 1.45
CA ASP A 134 -4.28 -2.84 0.54
C ASP A 134 -5.61 -3.53 0.82
N ASP A 135 -5.59 -4.85 1.09
CA ASP A 135 -6.78 -5.64 1.41
C ASP A 135 -7.32 -5.30 2.81
N GLN A 136 -6.58 -5.65 3.87
CA GLN A 136 -7.12 -5.61 5.23
C GLN A 136 -7.02 -4.25 5.91
N ASP A 137 -5.97 -3.47 5.64
CA ASP A 137 -5.73 -2.23 6.35
C ASP A 137 -6.46 -1.07 5.68
N ALA A 138 -6.28 -0.91 4.38
CA ALA A 138 -6.89 0.17 3.61
C ALA A 138 -8.29 -0.20 3.08
N GLY A 139 -8.56 -1.47 2.82
CA GLY A 139 -9.80 -1.92 2.18
C GLY A 139 -9.95 -1.35 0.76
N HIS A 140 -8.84 -1.29 0.04
CA HIS A 140 -8.82 -0.72 -1.30
C HIS A 140 -9.70 -1.52 -2.26
N SER A 141 -10.47 -0.79 -3.06
CA SER A 141 -11.05 -1.33 -4.28
C SER A 141 -9.95 -1.74 -5.27
N PHE A 142 -10.29 -2.51 -6.28
CA PHE A 142 -9.37 -2.86 -7.36
C PHE A 142 -8.69 -1.62 -7.97
N ALA A 143 -9.47 -0.57 -8.29
CA ALA A 143 -8.95 0.65 -8.88
C ALA A 143 -7.98 1.40 -7.95
N GLU A 144 -8.26 1.43 -6.64
CA GLU A 144 -7.39 2.07 -5.65
C GLU A 144 -6.08 1.31 -5.49
N ALA A 145 -6.12 -0.03 -5.33
CA ALA A 145 -4.93 -0.86 -5.25
C ALA A 145 -4.08 -0.77 -6.54
N LEU A 146 -4.73 -0.76 -7.71
CA LEU A 146 -4.08 -0.58 -9.01
C LEU A 146 -3.36 0.77 -9.09
N ARG A 147 -4.03 1.89 -8.77
CA ARG A 147 -3.44 3.22 -8.79
C ARG A 147 -2.21 3.34 -7.91
N GLY A 148 -2.27 2.77 -6.72
CA GLY A 148 -1.15 2.77 -5.77
C GLY A 148 0.04 1.98 -6.30
N MET A 149 -0.17 0.73 -6.71
CA MET A 149 0.91 -0.12 -7.20
C MET A 149 1.44 0.35 -8.56
N GLU A 150 0.57 0.79 -9.48
CA GLU A 150 1.01 1.38 -10.74
C GLU A 150 1.83 2.66 -10.48
N GLY A 151 1.43 3.46 -9.49
CA GLY A 151 2.20 4.62 -9.04
C GLY A 151 3.63 4.25 -8.64
N VAL A 152 3.80 3.20 -7.84
CA VAL A 152 5.12 2.68 -7.45
C VAL A 152 5.93 2.25 -8.67
N VAL A 153 5.36 1.40 -9.54
CA VAL A 153 6.08 0.82 -10.68
C VAL A 153 6.45 1.88 -11.71
N ARG A 154 5.51 2.75 -12.09
CA ARG A 154 5.78 3.79 -13.09
C ARG A 154 6.80 4.81 -12.59
N SER A 155 6.67 5.26 -11.33
CA SER A 155 7.63 6.19 -10.74
C SER A 155 9.04 5.57 -10.71
N ALA A 156 9.15 4.31 -10.31
CA ALA A 156 10.40 3.56 -10.30
C ALA A 156 11.03 3.48 -11.70
N LYS A 157 10.29 2.96 -12.67
CA LYS A 157 10.77 2.78 -14.05
C LYS A 157 11.01 4.11 -14.78
N THR A 158 10.37 5.20 -14.38
CA THR A 158 10.61 6.54 -14.95
C THR A 158 11.88 7.16 -14.39
N GLN A 159 12.13 7.05 -13.08
CA GLN A 159 13.24 7.71 -12.41
C GLN A 159 14.54 6.87 -12.40
N LEU A 160 14.41 5.55 -12.34
CA LEU A 160 15.48 4.58 -12.41
C LEU A 160 15.13 3.47 -13.42
N PRO A 161 15.23 3.74 -14.73
CA PRO A 161 14.75 2.82 -15.79
C PRO A 161 15.40 1.44 -15.75
N GLU A 162 16.65 1.36 -15.28
CA GLU A 162 17.43 0.12 -15.22
C GLU A 162 17.11 -0.72 -13.96
N MET A 163 16.55 -0.12 -12.91
CA MET A 163 16.25 -0.81 -11.67
C MET A 163 15.26 -1.96 -11.90
N ASP A 164 15.67 -3.16 -11.49
CA ASP A 164 14.80 -4.32 -11.54
C ASP A 164 13.78 -4.32 -10.41
N LEU A 165 12.60 -4.90 -10.67
CA LEU A 165 11.50 -5.00 -9.70
C LEU A 165 10.98 -6.42 -9.59
N VAL A 166 10.66 -6.82 -8.35
CA VAL A 166 9.93 -8.05 -8.02
C VAL A 166 8.81 -7.72 -7.04
N MET A 167 7.59 -8.15 -7.32
CA MET A 167 6.47 -8.04 -6.37
C MET A 167 6.34 -9.30 -5.54
N VAL A 168 6.03 -9.13 -4.25
CA VAL A 168 5.79 -10.23 -3.32
C VAL A 168 4.40 -10.09 -2.72
N HIS A 169 3.51 -11.04 -2.99
CA HIS A 169 2.13 -11.02 -2.48
C HIS A 169 2.03 -11.93 -1.26
N PHE A 170 2.06 -11.32 -0.08
CA PHE A 170 1.74 -12.00 1.16
C PHE A 170 0.23 -12.19 1.33
N VAL A 171 -0.20 -12.77 2.44
CA VAL A 171 -1.56 -13.26 2.60
C VAL A 171 -2.09 -13.02 4.03
N ASN A 172 -3.35 -12.65 4.13
CA ASN A 172 -4.14 -12.77 5.36
C ASN A 172 -5.12 -13.95 5.24
N GLN A 173 -5.81 -14.25 6.32
CA GLN A 173 -6.70 -15.42 6.37
C GLN A 173 -7.89 -15.32 5.40
N GLY A 174 -8.42 -14.11 5.17
CA GLY A 174 -9.49 -13.88 4.19
C GLY A 174 -9.03 -14.16 2.76
N MET A 175 -7.87 -13.60 2.39
CA MET A 175 -7.23 -13.83 1.09
C MET A 175 -6.93 -15.32 0.87
N LEU A 176 -6.40 -16.02 1.89
CA LEU A 176 -6.14 -17.46 1.81
C LEU A 176 -7.41 -18.25 1.50
N GLY A 177 -8.52 -17.91 2.18
CA GLY A 177 -9.82 -18.56 1.94
C GLY A 177 -10.40 -18.31 0.55
N LEU A 178 -10.03 -17.23 -0.12
CA LEU A 178 -10.36 -16.99 -1.54
C LEU A 178 -9.50 -17.88 -2.44
N VAL A 179 -8.18 -17.87 -2.24
CA VAL A 179 -7.24 -18.67 -3.05
C VAL A 179 -7.54 -20.17 -2.97
N GLN A 180 -7.92 -20.68 -1.80
CA GLN A 180 -8.35 -22.09 -1.61
C GLN A 180 -9.63 -22.45 -2.39
N LYS A 181 -10.33 -21.46 -2.95
CA LYS A 181 -11.51 -21.62 -3.80
C LYS A 181 -11.23 -21.22 -5.26
N ASP A 182 -9.96 -21.18 -5.65
CA ASP A 182 -9.52 -20.70 -6.97
C ASP A 182 -9.98 -19.26 -7.30
N GLN A 183 -10.17 -18.43 -6.28
CA GLN A 183 -10.53 -17.02 -6.41
C GLN A 183 -9.32 -16.12 -6.12
N VAL A 184 -9.13 -15.08 -6.94
CA VAL A 184 -8.04 -14.14 -6.78
C VAL A 184 -8.48 -13.00 -5.83
N PRO A 185 -7.75 -12.74 -4.72
CA PRO A 185 -8.00 -11.58 -3.88
C PRO A 185 -7.86 -10.26 -4.65
N THR A 186 -8.74 -9.28 -4.39
CA THR A 186 -8.83 -8.01 -5.13
C THR A 186 -7.50 -7.26 -5.22
N SER A 187 -6.75 -7.18 -4.12
CA SER A 187 -5.44 -6.50 -4.09
C SER A 187 -4.40 -7.24 -4.93
N ILE A 188 -4.36 -8.59 -4.85
CA ILE A 188 -3.47 -9.41 -5.71
C ILE A 188 -3.85 -9.24 -7.17
N ALA A 189 -5.14 -9.26 -7.50
CA ALA A 189 -5.62 -9.05 -8.86
C ALA A 189 -5.16 -7.72 -9.45
N ALA A 190 -5.27 -6.64 -8.68
CA ALA A 190 -4.83 -5.32 -9.09
C ALA A 190 -3.30 -5.27 -9.30
N HIS A 191 -2.54 -5.83 -8.37
CA HIS A 191 -1.08 -5.86 -8.45
C HIS A 191 -0.57 -6.73 -9.60
N GLU A 192 -1.20 -7.89 -9.85
CA GLU A 192 -0.87 -8.75 -10.99
C GLU A 192 -1.19 -8.09 -12.34
N THR A 193 -2.28 -7.29 -12.39
CA THR A 193 -2.58 -6.49 -13.60
C THR A 193 -1.46 -5.48 -13.88
N VAL A 194 -0.93 -4.83 -12.87
CA VAL A 194 0.21 -3.93 -13.00
C VAL A 194 1.47 -4.72 -13.38
N ALA A 195 1.72 -5.85 -12.71
CA ALA A 195 2.89 -6.69 -12.98
C ALA A 195 2.93 -7.19 -14.42
N ASP A 196 1.79 -7.64 -14.94
CA ASP A 196 1.65 -8.11 -16.32
C ASP A 196 1.92 -6.99 -17.33
N HIS A 197 1.29 -5.84 -17.12
CA HIS A 197 1.41 -4.68 -18.02
C HIS A 197 2.84 -4.13 -18.12
N TYR A 198 3.59 -4.15 -17.01
CA TYR A 198 4.94 -3.59 -16.93
C TYR A 198 6.05 -4.64 -17.00
N GLY A 199 5.71 -5.92 -17.19
CA GLY A 199 6.68 -7.00 -17.24
C GLY A 199 7.43 -7.18 -15.91
N VAL A 200 6.73 -7.15 -14.78
CA VAL A 200 7.30 -7.30 -13.44
C VAL A 200 7.06 -8.73 -12.92
N SER A 201 8.12 -9.39 -12.48
CA SER A 201 8.05 -10.73 -11.89
C SER A 201 7.32 -10.71 -10.54
N THR A 202 6.59 -11.79 -10.23
CA THR A 202 5.78 -11.89 -9.01
C THR A 202 6.04 -13.18 -8.24
N CYS A 203 6.00 -13.07 -6.90
CA CYS A 203 6.06 -14.16 -5.94
C CYS A 203 4.75 -14.17 -5.14
N ASN A 204 3.90 -15.16 -5.32
CA ASN A 204 2.60 -15.25 -4.69
C ASN A 204 2.60 -16.25 -3.53
N VAL A 205 2.87 -15.72 -2.32
CA VAL A 205 2.91 -16.50 -1.07
C VAL A 205 1.53 -17.06 -0.74
N ALA A 206 0.45 -16.36 -1.11
CA ALA A 206 -0.91 -16.83 -0.85
C ALA A 206 -1.20 -18.16 -1.56
N VAL A 207 -0.81 -18.27 -2.82
CA VAL A 207 -0.99 -19.46 -3.64
C VAL A 207 -0.08 -20.59 -3.15
N GLU A 208 1.19 -20.29 -2.88
CA GLU A 208 2.13 -21.32 -2.39
C GLU A 208 1.69 -21.88 -1.03
N LEU A 209 1.24 -21.02 -0.11
CA LEU A 209 0.72 -21.44 1.17
C LEU A 209 -0.53 -22.31 1.02
N ALA A 210 -1.46 -21.93 0.13
CA ALA A 210 -2.66 -22.73 -0.11
C ALA A 210 -2.30 -24.15 -0.59
N LYS A 211 -1.37 -24.29 -1.53
CA LYS A 211 -0.85 -25.59 -2.01
C LYS A 211 -0.21 -26.41 -0.91
N ARG A 212 0.63 -25.80 -0.07
CA ARG A 212 1.28 -26.50 1.06
C ARG A 212 0.29 -26.90 2.15
N ILE A 213 -0.79 -26.18 2.33
CA ILE A 213 -1.88 -26.59 3.24
C ILE A 213 -2.64 -27.78 2.65
N GLU A 214 -2.96 -27.73 1.36
CA GLU A 214 -3.65 -28.82 0.66
C GLU A 214 -2.84 -30.13 0.69
N SER A 215 -1.52 -30.05 0.48
CA SER A 215 -0.62 -31.20 0.58
C SER A 215 -0.33 -31.68 2.01
N GLY A 216 -0.77 -30.92 3.02
CA GLY A 216 -0.48 -31.25 4.43
C GLY A 216 0.92 -30.83 4.91
N GLU A 217 1.71 -30.15 4.08
CA GLU A 217 3.07 -29.68 4.43
C GLU A 217 3.06 -28.48 5.37
N SER A 218 1.97 -27.70 5.42
CA SER A 218 1.87 -26.50 6.23
C SER A 218 0.46 -26.28 6.79
N SER A 219 0.29 -25.24 7.59
CA SER A 219 -0.99 -24.78 8.09
C SER A 219 -0.93 -23.25 8.30
N TRP A 220 -2.09 -22.61 8.42
CA TRP A 220 -2.14 -21.19 8.81
C TRP A 220 -1.41 -20.92 10.13
N LYS A 221 -1.48 -21.84 11.08
CA LYS A 221 -0.77 -21.75 12.37
C LYS A 221 0.75 -21.85 12.19
N THR A 222 1.22 -22.81 11.40
CA THR A 222 2.66 -22.99 11.11
C THR A 222 3.22 -21.83 10.32
N TYR A 223 2.44 -21.28 9.38
CA TYR A 223 2.79 -20.07 8.65
C TYR A 223 3.00 -18.87 9.58
N GLY A 224 2.20 -18.73 10.64
CA GLY A 224 2.35 -17.72 11.68
C GLY A 224 1.34 -16.58 11.63
N GLY A 225 0.31 -16.66 10.81
CA GLY A 225 -0.72 -15.62 10.67
C GLY A 225 -0.32 -14.49 9.72
N VAL A 226 -0.97 -13.33 9.85
CA VAL A 226 -0.73 -12.15 8.98
C VAL A 226 0.75 -11.70 9.01
N HIS A 227 1.40 -11.82 10.17
CA HIS A 227 2.84 -11.61 10.32
C HIS A 227 3.53 -12.98 10.35
N PRO A 228 4.08 -13.44 9.22
CA PRO A 228 4.62 -14.80 9.13
C PRO A 228 5.73 -15.05 10.14
N GLN A 229 5.77 -16.26 10.69
CA GLN A 229 6.90 -16.76 11.44
C GLN A 229 7.98 -17.33 10.50
N ALA A 230 9.08 -17.84 11.03
CA ALA A 230 10.21 -18.33 10.23
C ALA A 230 9.81 -19.27 9.08
N PRO A 231 8.90 -20.27 9.26
CA PRO A 231 8.46 -21.12 8.15
C PRO A 231 7.73 -20.34 7.05
N GLY A 232 6.85 -19.38 7.41
CA GLY A 232 6.13 -18.56 6.45
C GLY A 232 7.03 -17.57 5.71
N ASN A 233 7.99 -16.98 6.42
CA ASN A 233 9.00 -16.10 5.81
C ASN A 233 9.92 -16.87 4.86
N ARG A 234 10.25 -18.14 5.16
CA ARG A 234 11.04 -18.98 4.26
C ARG A 234 10.31 -19.28 2.96
N ILE A 235 8.98 -19.46 2.99
CA ILE A 235 8.17 -19.62 1.77
C ILE A 235 8.37 -18.40 0.84
N ALA A 236 8.29 -17.19 1.37
CA ALA A 236 8.48 -15.99 0.58
C ALA A 236 9.89 -15.89 -0.01
N ALA A 237 10.92 -16.16 0.80
CA ALA A 237 12.31 -16.13 0.33
C ALA A 237 12.59 -17.21 -0.72
N ASP A 238 12.04 -18.42 -0.57
CA ASP A 238 12.16 -19.50 -1.56
C ASP A 238 11.50 -19.12 -2.91
N LEU A 239 10.37 -18.40 -2.87
CA LEU A 239 9.73 -17.92 -4.10
C LEU A 239 10.56 -16.82 -4.79
N VAL A 240 11.15 -15.91 -4.01
CA VAL A 240 12.08 -14.91 -4.55
C VAL A 240 13.29 -15.61 -5.18
N ALA A 241 13.88 -16.59 -4.48
CA ALA A 241 14.98 -17.39 -5.00
C ALA A 241 14.59 -18.11 -6.30
N LYS A 242 13.39 -18.70 -6.38
CA LYS A 242 12.87 -19.36 -7.58
C LYS A 242 12.70 -18.41 -8.76
N VAL A 243 12.20 -17.18 -8.51
CA VAL A 243 12.11 -16.14 -9.57
C VAL A 243 13.51 -15.76 -10.05
N MET A 244 14.47 -15.58 -9.13
CA MET A 244 15.86 -15.29 -9.49
C MET A 244 16.48 -16.42 -10.32
N ASP A 245 16.26 -17.69 -9.94
CA ASP A 245 16.73 -18.86 -10.70
C ASP A 245 16.19 -18.85 -12.15
N GLN A 246 14.91 -18.50 -12.32
CA GLN A 246 14.27 -18.38 -13.65
C GLN A 246 14.86 -17.25 -14.50
N HIS A 247 15.49 -16.25 -13.89
CA HIS A 247 16.22 -15.18 -14.54
C HIS A 247 17.74 -15.42 -14.63
N GLY A 248 18.19 -16.65 -14.39
CA GLY A 248 19.59 -17.04 -14.58
C GLY A 248 20.54 -16.64 -13.46
N TYR A 249 20.04 -16.30 -12.28
CA TYR A 249 20.91 -16.09 -11.11
C TYR A 249 21.62 -17.41 -10.71
N PRO A 250 22.83 -17.36 -10.15
CA PRO A 250 23.52 -18.55 -9.67
C PRO A 250 22.68 -19.32 -8.67
N GLU A 251 22.64 -20.65 -8.78
CA GLU A 251 21.87 -21.49 -7.87
C GLU A 251 22.44 -21.47 -6.44
N LEU A 252 21.56 -21.52 -5.43
CA LEU A 252 21.96 -21.56 -4.01
C LEU A 252 22.70 -22.83 -3.61
N LYS A 253 22.60 -23.93 -4.39
CA LYS A 253 23.06 -25.27 -4.00
C LYS A 253 24.47 -25.66 -4.45
N THR A 254 25.19 -24.81 -5.19
CA THR A 254 26.50 -25.18 -5.73
C THR A 254 27.53 -24.10 -5.45
N PRO A 255 28.54 -24.34 -4.57
CA PRO A 255 29.64 -23.40 -4.32
C PRO A 255 30.59 -23.19 -5.50
N SER A 256 30.35 -23.79 -6.65
CA SER A 256 31.19 -23.74 -7.83
C SER A 256 30.38 -23.75 -9.12
N SER A 257 29.52 -22.77 -9.33
CA SER A 257 28.98 -22.55 -10.66
C SER A 257 29.91 -21.63 -11.45
N PRO A 258 30.17 -21.91 -12.74
CA PRO A 258 31.02 -21.08 -13.57
C PRO A 258 30.41 -19.68 -13.64
N LYS A 259 31.28 -18.66 -13.67
CA LYS A 259 30.87 -17.27 -13.93
C LYS A 259 30.05 -17.25 -15.23
N VAL A 260 28.74 -17.12 -15.10
CA VAL A 260 27.87 -16.91 -16.26
C VAL A 260 28.13 -15.50 -16.74
N HIS A 261 28.87 -15.36 -17.83
CA HIS A 261 28.92 -14.12 -18.58
C HIS A 261 27.58 -13.96 -19.27
N VAL A 262 26.64 -13.30 -18.59
CA VAL A 262 25.45 -12.78 -19.26
C VAL A 262 25.93 -11.62 -20.12
N ALA A 263 25.97 -11.82 -21.42
CA ALA A 263 26.15 -10.71 -22.35
C ALA A 263 24.93 -9.79 -22.14
N SER A 264 25.19 -8.63 -21.54
CA SER A 264 24.20 -7.55 -21.47
C SER A 264 23.84 -7.21 -22.93
N GLN A 265 22.74 -7.72 -23.40
CA GLN A 265 22.05 -7.05 -24.50
C GLN A 265 21.46 -5.80 -23.85
N ALA A 266 22.14 -4.66 -24.04
CA ALA A 266 21.54 -3.37 -23.78
C ALA A 266 20.19 -3.35 -24.51
N GLY A 267 19.14 -3.62 -23.76
CA GLY A 267 17.79 -3.61 -24.30
C GLY A 267 17.54 -2.18 -24.77
N ASP A 268 17.08 -2.03 -26.00
CA ASP A 268 16.52 -0.78 -26.48
C ASP A 268 15.71 -0.17 -25.37
N SER A 269 15.90 1.13 -25.11
CA SER A 269 15.12 1.90 -24.14
C SER A 269 13.64 1.82 -24.55
N LYS A 270 12.97 0.74 -24.14
CA LYS A 270 11.57 0.55 -24.44
C LYS A 270 10.82 1.66 -23.70
N GLN A 271 10.22 2.54 -24.48
CA GLN A 271 9.31 3.54 -23.96
C GLN A 271 8.30 2.83 -23.02
N LEU A 272 8.15 3.36 -21.79
CA LEU A 272 7.18 2.79 -20.84
C LEU A 272 5.79 2.73 -21.52
N PRO A 273 5.04 1.64 -21.36
CA PRO A 273 3.68 1.55 -21.88
C PRO A 273 2.81 2.67 -21.29
N ALA A 274 1.70 2.98 -21.97
CA ALA A 274 0.72 3.92 -21.43
C ALA A 274 0.27 3.50 -20.03
N ALA A 275 -0.12 4.45 -19.19
CA ALA A 275 -0.67 4.12 -17.88
C ALA A 275 -1.96 3.30 -18.05
N ILE A 276 -2.15 2.31 -17.18
CA ILE A 276 -3.42 1.56 -17.09
C ILE A 276 -4.50 2.52 -16.55
N ASP A 277 -4.19 3.25 -15.48
CA ASP A 277 -5.04 4.31 -14.95
C ASP A 277 -4.31 5.66 -15.05
N PRO A 278 -4.82 6.61 -15.86
CA PRO A 278 -4.25 7.96 -15.97
C PRO A 278 -4.18 8.72 -14.64
N SER A 279 -4.95 8.27 -13.64
CA SER A 279 -4.95 8.83 -12.29
C SER A 279 -4.02 8.07 -11.33
N SER A 280 -3.15 7.19 -11.83
CA SER A 280 -2.14 6.51 -11.00
C SER A 280 -1.20 7.53 -10.35
N TYR A 281 -0.64 7.17 -9.18
CA TYR A 281 0.21 8.06 -8.40
C TYR A 281 1.67 8.02 -8.87
N ALA A 282 1.89 8.05 -10.20
CA ALA A 282 3.21 7.91 -10.82
C ALA A 282 4.18 9.07 -10.52
N SER A 283 3.66 10.24 -10.19
CA SER A 283 4.43 11.41 -9.74
C SER A 283 4.31 11.65 -8.24
N GLY A 284 3.99 10.57 -7.50
CA GLY A 284 3.78 10.61 -6.06
C GLY A 284 4.98 11.15 -5.30
N ARG A 285 4.73 12.11 -4.40
CA ARG A 285 5.75 12.75 -3.56
C ARG A 285 5.18 13.35 -2.30
N PHE A 286 6.04 13.61 -1.33
CA PHE A 286 5.74 14.48 -0.21
C PHE A 286 5.97 15.94 -0.58
N LEU A 287 5.07 16.81 -0.17
CA LEU A 287 5.25 18.24 -0.34
C LEU A 287 6.19 18.79 0.75
N PRO A 288 7.11 19.69 0.40
CA PRO A 288 7.96 20.37 1.39
C PRO A 288 7.12 21.12 2.43
N ALA A 289 7.51 21.02 3.70
CA ALA A 289 6.79 21.66 4.80
C ALA A 289 6.63 23.18 4.65
N ASN A 290 7.59 23.85 4.02
CA ASN A 290 7.57 25.29 3.77
C ASN A 290 6.59 25.71 2.66
N GLN A 291 5.94 24.79 1.97
CA GLN A 291 4.85 25.08 1.01
C GLN A 291 3.48 25.13 1.69
N VAL A 292 3.41 24.84 2.99
CA VAL A 292 2.15 24.81 3.74
C VAL A 292 2.03 26.10 4.56
N GLU A 293 1.00 26.88 4.28
CA GLU A 293 0.67 28.09 5.01
C GLU A 293 -0.22 27.75 6.20
N LEU A 294 0.35 27.83 7.40
CA LEU A 294 -0.38 27.55 8.63
C LEU A 294 -1.26 28.74 8.99
N GLY A 295 -2.57 28.51 9.03
CA GLY A 295 -3.53 29.44 9.58
C GLY A 295 -3.70 29.26 11.10
N THR A 296 -4.64 30.01 11.66
CA THR A 296 -4.96 29.97 13.09
C THR A 296 -5.33 28.56 13.55
N GLY A 297 -4.76 28.13 14.67
CA GLY A 297 -5.03 26.82 15.26
C GLY A 297 -4.15 25.68 14.76
N TRP A 298 -3.29 25.91 13.76
CA TRP A 298 -2.29 24.95 13.30
C TRP A 298 -0.89 25.26 13.80
N SER A 299 -0.14 24.21 14.10
CA SER A 299 1.25 24.32 14.51
C SER A 299 2.08 23.18 13.91
N LEU A 300 3.36 23.44 13.61
CA LEU A 300 4.32 22.42 13.24
C LEU A 300 5.20 22.14 14.46
N LEU A 301 4.91 21.05 15.16
CA LEU A 301 5.59 20.71 16.42
C LEU A 301 5.76 19.21 16.59
N GLN A 302 6.69 18.81 17.47
CA GLN A 302 6.76 17.45 17.97
C GLN A 302 5.70 17.27 19.04
N PRO A 303 4.75 16.32 18.89
CA PRO A 303 3.73 16.09 19.90
C PRO A 303 4.34 15.63 21.23
N ASN A 304 3.78 16.11 22.33
CA ASN A 304 4.11 15.56 23.64
C ASN A 304 3.35 14.26 23.86
N TRP A 305 3.90 13.17 23.33
CA TRP A 305 3.26 11.86 23.36
C TRP A 305 2.92 11.35 24.76
N SER A 306 3.62 11.81 25.80
CA SER A 306 3.32 11.44 27.19
C SER A 306 1.97 11.98 27.70
N GLN A 307 1.43 13.01 27.04
CA GLN A 307 0.15 13.65 27.35
C GLN A 307 -0.97 13.27 26.39
N ILE A 308 -0.68 12.43 25.38
CA ILE A 308 -1.64 12.05 24.34
C ILE A 308 -1.98 10.58 24.52
N ALA A 309 -3.28 10.28 24.66
CA ALA A 309 -3.74 8.90 24.83
C ALA A 309 -3.50 8.06 23.56
N GLY A 310 -3.11 6.81 23.74
CA GLY A 310 -2.83 5.85 22.66
C GLY A 310 -1.35 5.62 22.43
N GLY A 311 -1.01 4.44 21.93
CA GLY A 311 0.35 4.11 21.52
C GLY A 311 0.74 4.79 20.21
N PHE A 312 2.03 4.94 19.99
CA PHE A 312 2.60 5.37 18.71
C PHE A 312 3.84 4.51 18.42
N ARG A 313 4.29 4.49 17.16
CA ARG A 313 5.53 3.79 16.81
C ARG A 313 6.73 4.69 17.01
N ASP A 314 7.84 4.16 17.55
CA ASP A 314 9.05 4.89 17.93
C ASP A 314 9.59 5.77 16.79
N ARG A 315 9.46 5.32 15.55
CA ARG A 315 9.87 6.10 14.37
C ARG A 315 9.22 7.48 14.26
N TYR A 316 8.05 7.67 14.87
CA TYR A 316 7.31 8.95 14.89
C TYR A 316 7.53 9.77 16.14
N GLY A 317 8.19 9.20 17.15
CA GLY A 317 8.36 9.84 18.46
C GLY A 317 9.03 11.20 18.41
N MET A 318 10.03 11.36 17.53
CA MET A 318 10.81 12.59 17.37
C MET A 318 10.38 13.44 16.16
N GLN A 319 9.36 13.01 15.42
CA GLN A 319 8.91 13.71 14.22
C GLN A 319 8.10 14.96 14.56
N LYS A 320 8.33 16.04 13.82
CA LYS A 320 7.42 17.20 13.84
C LYS A 320 6.23 16.89 12.96
N LEU A 321 5.05 17.17 13.45
CA LEU A 321 3.77 16.99 12.78
C LEU A 321 3.08 18.34 12.62
N PHE A 322 2.33 18.51 11.55
CA PHE A 322 1.32 19.56 11.47
C PHE A 322 0.14 19.13 12.35
N VAL A 323 -0.13 19.90 13.38
CA VAL A 323 -1.13 19.56 14.41
C VAL A 323 -2.17 20.65 14.53
N ALA A 324 -3.42 20.26 14.57
CA ALA A 324 -4.56 21.08 14.98
C ALA A 324 -5.57 20.20 15.73
N ASP A 325 -6.28 20.78 16.70
CA ASP A 325 -7.27 20.07 17.54
C ASP A 325 -8.58 20.85 17.74
N SER A 326 -8.71 21.97 17.05
CA SER A 326 -9.84 22.87 17.22
C SER A 326 -10.64 22.97 15.91
N ALA A 327 -11.96 22.77 15.99
CA ALA A 327 -12.85 22.90 14.86
C ALA A 327 -12.68 24.27 14.16
N GLY A 328 -12.66 24.25 12.85
CA GLY A 328 -12.49 25.44 12.01
C GLY A 328 -11.04 25.93 11.88
N ALA A 329 -10.05 25.31 12.55
CA ALA A 329 -8.63 25.62 12.30
C ALA A 329 -8.30 25.35 10.82
N GLU A 330 -7.79 26.34 10.10
CA GLU A 330 -7.55 26.27 8.65
C GLU A 330 -6.06 26.34 8.32
N LEU A 331 -5.68 25.68 7.23
CA LEU A 331 -4.41 25.85 6.53
C LEU A 331 -4.62 25.84 5.02
N ALA A 332 -3.63 26.31 4.28
CA ALA A 332 -3.66 26.32 2.83
C ALA A 332 -2.30 25.90 2.24
N PHE A 333 -2.33 25.34 1.06
CA PHE A 333 -1.15 25.03 0.26
C PHE A 333 -1.51 24.90 -1.21
N SER A 334 -0.51 24.96 -2.07
CA SER A 334 -0.68 24.71 -3.52
C SER A 334 0.19 23.52 -3.92
N PHE A 335 -0.24 22.80 -4.96
CA PHE A 335 0.56 21.76 -5.58
C PHE A 335 0.33 21.75 -7.10
N THR A 336 1.27 21.16 -7.85
CA THR A 336 1.07 20.82 -9.26
C THR A 336 0.94 19.32 -9.38
N GLY A 337 -0.12 18.83 -10.03
CA GLY A 337 -0.32 17.39 -10.18
C GLY A 337 -1.77 17.00 -10.40
N THR A 338 -2.08 15.71 -10.24
CA THR A 338 -3.39 15.07 -10.52
C THR A 338 -4.09 14.54 -9.28
N ALA A 339 -3.38 14.49 -8.14
CA ALA A 339 -3.92 14.00 -6.88
C ALA A 339 -3.27 14.70 -5.68
N VAL A 340 -4.03 14.82 -4.60
CA VAL A 340 -3.59 15.40 -3.32
C VAL A 340 -4.09 14.56 -2.16
N GLY A 341 -3.29 14.45 -1.12
CA GLY A 341 -3.62 13.67 0.07
C GLY A 341 -2.85 14.09 1.32
N LEU A 342 -3.07 13.32 2.38
CA LEU A 342 -2.43 13.48 3.68
C LEU A 342 -1.84 12.14 4.13
N PHE A 343 -0.61 12.14 4.59
CA PHE A 343 -0.07 11.05 5.39
C PHE A 343 -0.20 11.45 6.87
N VAL A 344 -1.09 10.78 7.59
CA VAL A 344 -1.51 11.15 8.95
C VAL A 344 -1.16 10.09 9.98
N LEU A 345 -1.09 10.53 11.25
CA LEU A 345 -1.15 9.65 12.43
C LEU A 345 -2.53 9.82 13.08
N ALA A 346 -3.44 8.91 12.77
CA ALA A 346 -4.82 8.94 13.25
C ALA A 346 -4.95 8.17 14.56
N GLY A 347 -5.00 8.88 15.69
CA GLY A 347 -5.07 8.32 17.04
C GLY A 347 -6.48 8.11 17.57
N PRO A 348 -6.61 7.72 18.86
CA PRO A 348 -7.92 7.58 19.54
C PRO A 348 -8.76 8.87 19.53
N ASP A 349 -8.11 10.00 19.37
CA ASP A 349 -8.66 11.36 19.33
C ASP A 349 -8.67 11.96 17.91
N ALA A 350 -8.53 11.12 16.88
CA ALA A 350 -8.46 11.61 15.49
C ALA A 350 -9.76 12.28 15.07
N GLY A 351 -9.65 13.50 14.57
CA GLY A 351 -10.74 14.26 14.01
C GLY A 351 -11.08 13.88 12.58
N ALA A 352 -11.88 14.73 11.95
CA ALA A 352 -12.09 14.75 10.51
C ALA A 352 -11.61 16.08 9.95
N VAL A 353 -11.36 16.12 8.65
CA VAL A 353 -11.02 17.36 7.94
C VAL A 353 -12.07 17.64 6.87
N GLU A 354 -12.21 18.90 6.52
CA GLU A 354 -12.90 19.33 5.33
C GLU A 354 -11.87 19.90 4.37
N VAL A 355 -11.96 19.54 3.11
CA VAL A 355 -11.05 19.97 2.04
C VAL A 355 -11.81 20.68 0.93
N SER A 356 -11.26 21.78 0.45
CA SER A 356 -11.68 22.48 -0.76
C SER A 356 -10.49 22.60 -1.69
N VAL A 357 -10.65 22.13 -2.92
CA VAL A 357 -9.64 22.24 -3.98
C VAL A 357 -10.18 23.21 -5.03
N ASP A 358 -9.40 24.23 -5.39
CA ASP A 358 -9.74 25.27 -6.37
C ASP A 358 -11.07 25.99 -6.07
N GLY A 359 -11.34 26.22 -4.79
CA GLY A 359 -12.57 26.88 -4.35
C GLY A 359 -13.85 26.06 -4.52
N LYS A 360 -13.76 24.78 -4.85
CA LYS A 360 -14.91 23.86 -4.92
C LYS A 360 -15.56 23.67 -3.54
N PRO A 361 -16.80 23.20 -3.46
CA PRO A 361 -17.48 22.91 -2.20
C PRO A 361 -16.64 22.02 -1.28
N TRP A 362 -16.71 22.30 0.00
CA TRP A 362 -16.01 21.55 1.04
C TRP A 362 -16.47 20.08 1.06
N LYS A 363 -15.50 19.19 1.06
CA LYS A 363 -15.73 17.73 1.22
C LYS A 363 -15.16 17.30 2.55
N ARG A 364 -16.01 16.69 3.39
CA ARG A 364 -15.58 16.11 4.67
C ARG A 364 -14.87 14.77 4.44
N VAL A 365 -13.75 14.58 5.13
CA VAL A 365 -12.92 13.37 5.08
C VAL A 365 -12.60 12.91 6.51
N GLU A 366 -12.97 11.68 6.81
CA GLU A 366 -12.74 11.06 8.12
C GLU A 366 -11.30 10.56 8.24
N LEU A 367 -10.64 10.93 9.35
CA LEU A 367 -9.29 10.46 9.64
C LEU A 367 -9.28 9.25 10.57
N TYR A 368 -10.28 9.12 11.46
CA TYR A 368 -10.37 7.99 12.38
C TYR A 368 -10.46 6.66 11.61
N HIS A 369 -9.72 5.66 12.05
CA HIS A 369 -9.69 4.34 11.47
C HIS A 369 -9.98 3.29 12.56
N ARG A 370 -10.45 2.09 12.19
CA ARG A 370 -10.72 1.01 13.17
C ARG A 370 -9.53 0.68 14.08
N PHE A 371 -8.30 0.86 13.58
CA PHE A 371 -7.07 0.68 14.36
C PHE A 371 -6.67 1.90 15.18
N SER A 372 -7.34 3.05 15.02
CA SER A 372 -7.08 4.26 15.81
C SER A 372 -7.46 4.12 17.28
N ARG A 373 -8.28 3.13 17.63
CA ARG A 373 -8.80 2.94 19.02
C ARG A 373 -7.71 2.96 20.09
N GLY A 374 -6.53 2.45 19.81
CA GLY A 374 -5.42 2.38 20.77
C GLY A 374 -4.06 2.77 20.21
N LEU A 375 -3.99 3.13 18.93
CA LEU A 375 -2.74 3.43 18.23
C LEU A 375 -2.90 4.69 17.38
N HIS A 376 -1.89 5.56 17.38
CA HIS A 376 -1.75 6.60 16.35
C HIS A 376 -1.36 5.93 15.04
N TYR A 377 -2.39 5.55 14.28
CA TYR A 377 -2.31 4.69 13.10
C TYR A 377 -1.82 5.51 11.89
N PRO A 378 -0.68 5.14 11.28
CA PRO A 378 -0.18 5.83 10.10
C PRO A 378 -0.95 5.38 8.86
N ARG A 379 -1.50 6.34 8.12
CA ARG A 379 -2.20 6.07 6.85
C ARG A 379 -2.13 7.26 5.91
N THR A 380 -2.09 6.97 4.62
CA THR A 380 -2.30 7.98 3.59
C THR A 380 -3.77 8.01 3.19
N ILE A 381 -4.33 9.20 3.19
CA ILE A 381 -5.70 9.47 2.77
C ILE A 381 -5.63 10.35 1.53
N VAL A 382 -6.11 9.86 0.41
CA VAL A 382 -6.24 10.65 -0.81
C VAL A 382 -7.48 11.52 -0.68
N LEU A 383 -7.28 12.83 -0.62
CA LEU A 383 -8.35 13.81 -0.50
C LEU A 383 -9.08 14.00 -1.82
N GLN A 384 -8.33 14.06 -2.91
CA GLN A 384 -8.86 14.15 -4.27
C GLN A 384 -7.86 13.58 -5.28
N SER A 385 -8.37 12.91 -6.32
CA SER A 385 -7.61 12.36 -7.44
C SER A 385 -8.36 12.62 -8.76
N GLY A 386 -7.72 12.35 -9.90
CA GLY A 386 -8.30 12.57 -11.21
C GLY A 386 -8.42 14.06 -11.59
N LEU A 387 -7.60 14.91 -10.99
CA LEU A 387 -7.50 16.32 -11.33
C LEU A 387 -6.72 16.48 -12.66
N PRO A 388 -6.97 17.55 -13.43
CA PRO A 388 -6.06 17.93 -14.51
C PRO A 388 -4.65 18.16 -13.98
N HIS A 389 -3.62 17.80 -14.77
CA HIS A 389 -2.24 18.07 -14.37
C HIS A 389 -1.92 19.57 -14.50
N GLN A 390 -2.13 20.31 -13.43
CA GLN A 390 -1.87 21.75 -13.33
C GLN A 390 -1.65 22.15 -11.87
N LYS A 391 -1.41 23.44 -11.62
CA LYS A 391 -1.40 24.00 -10.26
C LYS A 391 -2.81 24.00 -9.69
N HIS A 392 -2.94 23.54 -8.46
CA HIS A 392 -4.17 23.52 -7.65
C HIS A 392 -3.94 24.21 -6.32
N ASP A 393 -4.94 24.93 -5.84
CA ASP A 393 -4.97 25.54 -4.53
C ASP A 393 -5.85 24.72 -3.59
N VAL A 394 -5.33 24.38 -2.43
CA VAL A 394 -6.02 23.53 -1.43
C VAL A 394 -6.22 24.33 -0.16
N LYS A 395 -7.45 24.31 0.36
CA LYS A 395 -7.76 24.71 1.72
C LYS A 395 -8.20 23.50 2.51
N LEU A 396 -7.70 23.38 3.70
CA LEU A 396 -8.02 22.32 4.64
C LEU A 396 -8.44 22.92 5.98
N ARG A 397 -9.52 22.44 6.58
CA ARG A 397 -9.91 22.83 7.93
C ARG A 397 -10.31 21.62 8.76
N VAL A 398 -10.15 21.75 10.06
CA VAL A 398 -10.64 20.74 11.02
C VAL A 398 -12.16 20.80 11.03
N ALA A 399 -12.82 19.65 10.81
CA ALA A 399 -14.27 19.56 10.83
C ALA A 399 -14.83 19.76 12.25
N ALA A 400 -16.06 20.25 12.34
CA ALA A 400 -16.74 20.44 13.62
C ALA A 400 -17.07 19.11 14.33
N GLU A 401 -17.31 18.06 13.57
CA GLU A 401 -17.68 16.74 14.07
C GLU A 401 -16.58 15.72 13.78
N SER A 402 -16.38 14.79 14.70
CA SER A 402 -15.47 13.65 14.57
C SER A 402 -16.25 12.35 14.43
N HIS A 403 -15.57 11.27 14.09
CA HIS A 403 -16.14 9.92 14.09
C HIS A 403 -16.73 9.60 15.48
N PRO A 404 -17.92 8.96 15.59
CA PRO A 404 -18.56 8.66 16.89
C PRO A 404 -17.70 7.86 17.87
N SER A 405 -16.73 7.09 17.37
CA SER A 405 -15.77 6.34 18.22
C SER A 405 -14.52 7.15 18.57
N SER A 406 -14.33 8.34 18.01
CA SER A 406 -13.22 9.23 18.36
C SER A 406 -13.46 9.91 19.71
N LYS A 407 -12.37 10.18 20.41
CA LYS A 407 -12.38 10.89 21.71
C LYS A 407 -11.97 12.36 21.60
N GLY A 408 -11.84 12.88 20.38
CA GLY A 408 -11.38 14.24 20.14
C GLY A 408 -11.49 14.67 18.68
N GLN A 409 -10.78 15.74 18.34
CA GLN A 409 -10.77 16.36 17.01
C GLN A 409 -9.36 16.56 16.47
N ALA A 410 -8.36 15.87 17.03
CA ALA A 410 -6.97 16.11 16.67
C ALA A 410 -6.65 15.65 15.26
N VAL A 411 -6.04 16.51 14.50
CA VAL A 411 -5.47 16.23 13.16
C VAL A 411 -3.96 16.29 13.28
N ARG A 412 -3.29 15.18 12.92
CA ARG A 412 -1.82 15.07 12.95
C ARG A 412 -1.32 14.60 11.61
N VAL A 413 -0.78 15.52 10.82
CA VAL A 413 -0.28 15.26 9.47
C VAL A 413 1.24 15.15 9.52
N LEU A 414 1.78 14.03 9.05
CA LEU A 414 3.21 13.82 8.84
C LEU A 414 3.66 14.56 7.58
N HIS A 415 2.96 14.30 6.47
CA HIS A 415 3.25 14.89 5.17
C HIS A 415 1.97 15.19 4.41
N PHE A 416 1.97 16.29 3.68
CA PHE A 416 1.05 16.51 2.59
C PHE A 416 1.59 15.79 1.37
N THR A 417 0.72 15.15 0.59
CA THR A 417 1.12 14.34 -0.57
C THR A 417 0.53 14.89 -1.84
N ALA A 418 1.26 14.77 -2.95
CA ALA A 418 0.78 15.12 -4.28
C ALA A 418 1.30 14.12 -5.34
N SER A 419 0.55 13.93 -6.40
CA SER A 419 0.98 13.16 -7.57
C SER A 419 0.68 13.91 -8.85
#